data_ddd01076166fca194927ab3232f8395b
#
_entry.id   ddd01076166fca194927ab3232f8395b
#
_cell.length_a   1.000
_cell.length_b   1.000
_cell.length_c   1.000
_cell.angle_alpha   90.00
_cell.angle_beta   90.00
_cell.angle_gamma   90.00
#
_symmetry.space_group_name_H-M   'P 1'
#
loop_
_entity.id
_entity.type
_entity.pdbx_description
1 polymer ?
#
loop_
_entity_poly.entity_id
_entity_poly.type
_entity_poly.pdbx_seq_one_letter_code
_entity_poly.pdbx_strand_id
1 'polypeptide(L)'
;MFRTLMRRTFASAHSKLDGKLGILNYDSSNIVEHTYDSIVIGAGGAGLRATMGLAEKGYNVACISKLFPTRSHTVAAQGGINASLGNITEDDWRWHFYDTVKGSDWLGDQDAIQYMCREAPKVVTELESFGLPFSRTKDGKIYQRAFGGQSLDYGKGGQAYRTACAADRTGHAMLHTLYGKSLKYDADFFIEYFALELL
;
A
#
# COMPACT_ATOMS: atom_id res chain seq x y z
N MET A 1 -25.65 8.23 -7.00
CA MET A 1 -26.48 7.05 -6.66
C MET A 1 -25.95 6.29 -5.43
N PHE A 2 -24.66 6.20 -5.22
CA PHE A 2 -24.06 5.57 -4.02
C PHE A 2 -24.27 6.35 -2.71
N ARG A 3 -24.30 7.69 -2.73
CA ARG A 3 -24.56 8.51 -1.52
C ARG A 3 -25.88 8.18 -0.80
N THR A 4 -26.92 7.87 -1.55
CA THR A 4 -28.24 7.62 -0.99
C THR A 4 -28.37 6.20 -0.41
N LEU A 5 -27.63 5.24 -0.95
CA LEU A 5 -27.66 3.85 -0.49
C LEU A 5 -26.89 3.66 0.84
N MET A 6 -25.71 4.29 0.98
CA MET A 6 -24.94 4.26 2.24
C MET A 6 -25.64 4.96 3.38
N ARG A 7 -26.22 6.16 3.17
CA ARG A 7 -26.99 6.85 4.22
C ARG A 7 -28.19 6.04 4.71
N ARG A 8 -28.90 5.32 3.82
CA ARG A 8 -30.03 4.48 4.21
C ARG A 8 -29.62 3.22 4.96
N THR A 9 -28.47 2.63 4.62
CA THR A 9 -27.99 1.41 5.26
C THR A 9 -27.48 1.69 6.67
N PHE A 10 -26.75 2.79 6.88
CA PHE A 10 -26.28 3.20 8.21
C PHE A 10 -27.44 3.66 9.11
N ALA A 11 -28.39 4.46 8.63
CA ALA A 11 -29.55 4.89 9.41
C ALA A 11 -30.50 3.72 9.76
N SER A 12 -30.62 2.71 8.88
CA SER A 12 -31.41 1.51 9.18
C SER A 12 -30.69 0.53 10.10
N ALA A 13 -29.38 0.52 10.12
CA ALA A 13 -28.58 -0.26 11.06
C ALA A 13 -28.68 0.33 12.48
N HIS A 14 -28.65 1.65 12.61
CA HIS A 14 -28.74 2.31 13.92
C HIS A 14 -30.06 2.02 14.66
N SER A 15 -31.20 1.95 13.97
CA SER A 15 -32.51 1.60 14.56
C SER A 15 -32.62 0.12 14.95
N LYS A 16 -31.72 -0.75 14.49
CA LYS A 16 -31.68 -2.18 14.85
C LYS A 16 -30.62 -2.53 15.88
N LEU A 17 -29.80 -1.55 16.29
CA LEU A 17 -28.65 -1.73 17.17
C LEU A 17 -28.96 -1.50 18.64
N ASP A 18 -30.25 -1.39 19.03
CA ASP A 18 -30.65 -1.33 20.44
C ASP A 18 -30.17 -2.60 21.17
N GLY A 19 -28.94 -2.55 21.64
CA GLY A 19 -28.41 -3.41 22.67
C GLY A 19 -27.52 -4.59 22.29
N LYS A 20 -27.22 -4.88 21.00
CA LYS A 20 -26.26 -5.95 20.63
C LYS A 20 -25.59 -5.67 19.30
N LEU A 21 -24.34 -5.27 19.31
CA LEU A 21 -23.43 -5.35 18.18
C LEU A 21 -22.49 -6.55 18.42
N GLY A 22 -22.70 -7.63 17.65
CA GLY A 22 -21.84 -8.81 17.76
C GLY A 22 -21.63 -9.28 19.20
N ILE A 23 -20.36 -9.34 19.64
CA ILE A 23 -19.93 -9.84 20.95
C ILE A 23 -19.91 -8.72 22.02
N LEU A 24 -20.01 -7.45 21.63
CA LEU A 24 -19.82 -6.32 22.54
C LEU A 24 -21.14 -5.69 22.94
N ASN A 25 -21.40 -5.66 24.27
CA ASN A 25 -22.41 -4.81 24.85
C ASN A 25 -21.83 -3.41 25.07
N TYR A 26 -22.34 -2.38 24.41
CA TYR A 26 -21.92 -1.01 24.64
C TYR A 26 -23.16 -0.12 24.91
N ASP A 27 -22.91 0.92 25.70
CA ASP A 27 -23.89 1.95 25.95
C ASP A 27 -23.94 2.89 24.73
N SER A 28 -25.12 3.03 24.12
CA SER A 28 -25.36 3.90 22.97
C SER A 28 -25.00 5.36 23.21
N SER A 29 -24.98 5.80 24.47
CA SER A 29 -24.58 7.17 24.87
C SER A 29 -23.07 7.46 24.62
N ASN A 30 -22.25 6.42 24.45
CA ASN A 30 -20.80 6.54 24.23
C ASN A 30 -20.39 6.36 22.75
N ILE A 31 -21.37 6.28 21.83
CA ILE A 31 -21.09 6.13 20.40
C ILE A 31 -20.94 7.51 19.78
N VAL A 32 -19.82 7.72 19.09
CA VAL A 32 -19.62 8.89 18.22
C VAL A 32 -19.73 8.41 16.77
N GLU A 33 -20.69 8.98 16.06
CA GLU A 33 -20.94 8.65 14.66
C GLU A 33 -20.16 9.60 13.74
N HIS A 34 -19.46 9.02 12.77
CA HIS A 34 -18.77 9.74 11.72
C HIS A 34 -19.25 9.26 10.35
N THR A 35 -19.28 10.14 9.36
CA THR A 35 -19.72 9.82 8.00
C THR A 35 -18.65 10.20 6.99
N TYR A 36 -18.26 9.23 6.16
CA TYR A 36 -17.25 9.38 5.11
C TYR A 36 -17.72 8.76 3.79
N ASP A 37 -17.18 9.23 2.67
CA ASP A 37 -17.38 8.59 1.37
C ASP A 37 -16.60 7.26 1.29
N SER A 38 -15.45 7.19 1.99
CA SER A 38 -14.58 6.00 2.03
C SER A 38 -13.86 5.88 3.37
N ILE A 39 -13.69 4.65 3.81
CA ILE A 39 -12.90 4.31 5.00
C ILE A 39 -11.80 3.34 4.60
N VAL A 40 -10.55 3.68 4.95
CA VAL A 40 -9.38 2.83 4.76
C VAL A 40 -8.95 2.28 6.12
N ILE A 41 -8.95 0.96 6.27
CA ILE A 41 -8.54 0.29 7.51
C ILE A 41 -7.09 -0.17 7.36
N GLY A 42 -6.20 0.48 8.12
CA GLY A 42 -4.76 0.25 8.11
C GLY A 42 -3.98 1.34 7.39
N ALA A 43 -3.00 1.95 8.06
CA ALA A 43 -2.13 3.00 7.54
C ALA A 43 -0.70 2.50 7.24
N GLY A 44 -0.59 1.29 6.70
CA GLY A 44 0.65 0.81 6.09
C GLY A 44 0.86 1.40 4.69
N GLY A 45 1.89 0.98 3.97
CA GLY A 45 2.18 1.48 2.63
C GLY A 45 0.98 1.43 1.68
N ALA A 46 0.26 0.30 1.66
CA ALA A 46 -0.94 0.13 0.82
C ALA A 46 -2.08 1.07 1.25
N GLY A 47 -2.38 1.13 2.56
CA GLY A 47 -3.46 1.98 3.07
C GLY A 47 -3.19 3.46 2.88
N LEU A 48 -1.96 3.93 3.13
CA LEU A 48 -1.58 5.32 2.88
C LEU A 48 -1.71 5.69 1.40
N ARG A 49 -1.28 4.80 0.49
CA ARG A 49 -1.44 5.04 -0.94
C ARG A 49 -2.92 5.09 -1.37
N ALA A 50 -3.76 4.21 -0.78
CA ALA A 50 -5.20 4.22 -1.03
C ALA A 50 -5.87 5.50 -0.49
N THR A 51 -5.57 5.86 0.77
CA THR A 51 -6.08 7.09 1.41
C THR A 51 -5.74 8.33 0.58
N MET A 52 -4.46 8.46 0.20
CA MET A 52 -3.99 9.56 -0.64
C MET A 52 -4.71 9.60 -1.99
N GLY A 53 -4.82 8.46 -2.67
CA GLY A 53 -5.43 8.40 -3.99
C GLY A 53 -6.93 8.68 -4.01
N LEU A 54 -7.63 8.39 -2.92
CA LEU A 54 -9.04 8.74 -2.76
C LEU A 54 -9.21 10.23 -2.44
N ALA A 55 -8.42 10.74 -1.48
CA ALA A 55 -8.47 12.15 -1.09
C ALA A 55 -8.06 13.08 -2.24
N GLU A 56 -7.05 12.71 -3.05
CA GLU A 56 -6.65 13.42 -4.25
C GLU A 56 -7.80 13.58 -5.26
N LYS A 57 -8.73 12.64 -5.30
CA LYS A 57 -9.93 12.70 -6.14
C LYS A 57 -11.11 13.44 -5.50
N GLY A 58 -10.90 14.04 -4.34
CA GLY A 58 -11.91 14.86 -3.64
C GLY A 58 -12.93 14.06 -2.84
N TYR A 59 -12.67 12.78 -2.56
CA TYR A 59 -13.50 12.02 -1.64
C TYR A 59 -13.21 12.40 -0.19
N ASN A 60 -14.24 12.44 0.65
CA ASN A 60 -14.11 12.55 2.10
C ASN A 60 -13.65 11.17 2.66
N VAL A 61 -12.43 11.09 3.16
CA VAL A 61 -11.77 9.82 3.50
C VAL A 61 -11.35 9.77 4.96
N ALA A 62 -11.70 8.68 5.64
CA ALA A 62 -11.11 8.33 6.93
C ALA A 62 -10.08 7.21 6.77
N CYS A 63 -8.92 7.36 7.41
CA CYS A 63 -7.92 6.30 7.56
C CYS A 63 -7.84 5.89 9.03
N ILE A 64 -8.21 4.64 9.32
CA ILE A 64 -8.20 4.09 10.68
C ILE A 64 -6.95 3.24 10.85
N SER A 65 -6.17 3.52 11.89
CA SER A 65 -4.94 2.79 12.16
C SER A 65 -4.80 2.41 13.63
N LYS A 66 -4.48 1.15 13.88
CA LYS A 66 -4.18 0.63 15.23
C LYS A 66 -2.91 1.27 15.81
N LEU A 67 -1.94 1.58 14.97
CA LEU A 67 -0.68 2.22 15.34
C LEU A 67 -0.54 3.54 14.61
N PHE A 68 0.37 4.39 15.10
CA PHE A 68 0.78 5.55 14.32
C PHE A 68 1.29 5.10 12.94
N PRO A 69 0.93 5.75 11.82
CA PRO A 69 1.21 5.26 10.47
C PRO A 69 2.67 4.87 10.22
N THR A 70 3.63 5.66 10.72
CA THR A 70 5.08 5.38 10.56
C THR A 70 5.57 4.19 11.40
N ARG A 71 4.71 3.53 12.17
CA ARG A 71 5.00 2.29 12.93
C ARG A 71 4.44 1.04 12.27
N SER A 72 3.81 1.15 11.10
CA SER A 72 3.41 0.01 10.29
C SER A 72 4.59 -0.88 9.93
N HIS A 73 4.35 -2.18 9.73
CA HIS A 73 5.41 -3.14 9.38
C HIS A 73 6.18 -2.77 8.10
N THR A 74 5.60 -2.01 7.21
CA THR A 74 6.30 -1.44 6.04
C THR A 74 7.62 -0.77 6.43
N VAL A 75 7.72 -0.15 7.61
CA VAL A 75 8.95 0.52 8.09
C VAL A 75 10.12 -0.44 8.22
N ALA A 76 9.87 -1.72 8.46
CA ALA A 76 10.89 -2.75 8.67
C ALA A 76 11.49 -3.31 7.37
N ALA A 77 10.91 -2.99 6.21
CA ALA A 77 11.42 -3.48 4.93
C ALA A 77 12.74 -2.79 4.55
N GLN A 78 13.79 -3.58 4.39
CA GLN A 78 15.14 -3.10 4.09
C GLN A 78 15.58 -3.41 2.65
N GLY A 79 15.05 -4.49 2.07
CA GLY A 79 15.48 -5.05 0.78
C GLY A 79 15.39 -4.08 -0.39
N GLY A 80 14.27 -3.45 -0.54
CA GLY A 80 13.94 -2.61 -1.69
C GLY A 80 12.65 -3.06 -2.38
N ILE A 81 12.42 -2.53 -3.56
CA ILE A 81 11.24 -2.76 -4.38
C ILE A 81 11.68 -3.35 -5.72
N ASN A 82 11.23 -4.56 -6.04
CA ASN A 82 11.53 -5.18 -7.32
C ASN A 82 10.73 -4.51 -8.44
N ALA A 83 11.43 -4.02 -9.45
CA ALA A 83 10.84 -3.41 -10.64
C ALA A 83 11.81 -3.52 -11.82
N SER A 84 11.34 -3.93 -12.98
CA SER A 84 12.17 -4.11 -14.17
C SER A 84 12.45 -2.76 -14.85
N LEU A 85 13.30 -1.92 -14.20
CA LEU A 85 13.68 -0.62 -14.75
C LEU A 85 14.80 -0.70 -15.80
N GLY A 86 15.60 -1.77 -15.76
CA GLY A 86 16.71 -1.93 -16.69
C GLY A 86 17.88 -0.94 -16.47
N ASN A 87 18.05 -0.41 -15.26
CA ASN A 87 19.05 0.63 -15.00
C ASN A 87 20.46 0.09 -14.82
N ILE A 88 20.63 -1.15 -14.38
CA ILE A 88 21.91 -1.81 -14.13
C ILE A 88 22.17 -2.90 -15.16
N THR A 89 21.20 -3.78 -15.37
CA THR A 89 21.21 -4.82 -16.41
C THR A 89 19.94 -4.67 -17.24
N GLU A 90 19.97 -5.10 -18.49
CA GLU A 90 18.73 -5.27 -19.27
C GLU A 90 17.75 -6.12 -18.46
N ASP A 91 16.48 -5.74 -18.46
CA ASP A 91 15.45 -6.44 -17.69
C ASP A 91 14.08 -6.33 -18.36
N ASP A 92 13.22 -7.32 -18.11
CA ASP A 92 11.85 -7.38 -18.62
C ASP A 92 10.90 -7.77 -17.48
N TRP A 93 9.74 -7.10 -17.41
CA TRP A 93 8.73 -7.41 -16.40
C TRP A 93 8.21 -8.86 -16.47
N ARG A 94 8.31 -9.53 -17.63
CA ARG A 94 7.93 -10.93 -17.82
C ARG A 94 8.89 -11.89 -17.09
N TRP A 95 10.17 -11.52 -17.03
CA TRP A 95 11.15 -12.27 -16.22
C TRP A 95 10.87 -12.09 -14.73
N HIS A 96 10.53 -10.87 -14.31
CA HIS A 96 10.09 -10.59 -12.94
C HIS A 96 8.79 -11.36 -12.61
N PHE A 97 7.83 -11.40 -13.53
CA PHE A 97 6.61 -12.19 -13.39
C PHE A 97 6.91 -13.67 -13.21
N TYR A 98 7.75 -14.25 -14.06
CA TYR A 98 8.18 -15.65 -13.96
C TYR A 98 8.79 -15.96 -12.58
N ASP A 99 9.74 -15.16 -12.11
CA ASP A 99 10.39 -15.34 -10.81
C ASP A 99 9.39 -15.27 -9.65
N THR A 100 8.41 -14.37 -9.74
CA THR A 100 7.39 -14.20 -8.71
C THR A 100 6.41 -15.37 -8.68
N VAL A 101 5.95 -15.85 -9.82
CA VAL A 101 5.10 -17.06 -9.90
C VAL A 101 5.83 -18.28 -9.38
N LYS A 102 7.10 -18.48 -9.79
CA LYS A 102 7.94 -19.57 -9.30
C LYS A 102 8.21 -19.45 -7.79
N GLY A 103 8.50 -18.25 -7.30
CA GLY A 103 8.77 -17.98 -5.88
C GLY A 103 7.54 -18.16 -4.99
N SER A 104 6.34 -18.10 -5.55
CA SER A 104 5.08 -18.44 -4.85
C SER A 104 4.71 -19.92 -4.90
N ASP A 105 5.62 -20.80 -5.30
CA ASP A 105 5.40 -22.22 -5.52
C ASP A 105 4.21 -22.52 -6.47
N TRP A 106 3.97 -21.64 -7.44
CA TRP A 106 2.85 -21.71 -8.40
C TRP A 106 1.46 -21.58 -7.77
N LEU A 107 1.37 -21.19 -6.50
CA LEU A 107 0.11 -21.06 -5.76
C LEU A 107 -0.48 -19.63 -5.84
N GLY A 108 0.31 -18.65 -6.29
CA GLY A 108 -0.12 -17.26 -6.36
C GLY A 108 -1.16 -17.04 -7.48
N ASP A 109 -2.02 -16.03 -7.27
CA ASP A 109 -2.91 -15.54 -8.32
C ASP A 109 -2.09 -14.91 -9.44
N GLN A 110 -2.04 -15.57 -10.59
CA GLN A 110 -1.17 -15.18 -11.69
C GLN A 110 -1.60 -13.86 -12.35
N ASP A 111 -2.89 -13.54 -12.38
CA ASP A 111 -3.37 -12.29 -12.94
C ASP A 111 -2.94 -11.10 -12.05
N ALA A 112 -3.07 -11.26 -10.73
CA ALA A 112 -2.59 -10.27 -9.77
C ALA A 112 -1.08 -10.08 -9.83
N ILE A 113 -0.30 -11.18 -9.92
CA ILE A 113 1.16 -11.15 -10.04
C ILE A 113 1.58 -10.47 -11.36
N GLN A 114 0.92 -10.81 -12.47
CA GLN A 114 1.19 -10.17 -13.77
C GLN A 114 0.99 -8.66 -13.69
N TYR A 115 -0.15 -8.24 -13.16
CA TYR A 115 -0.47 -6.82 -12.98
C TYR A 115 0.61 -6.12 -12.14
N MET A 116 0.95 -6.69 -10.98
CA MET A 116 1.96 -6.14 -10.08
C MET A 116 3.32 -5.98 -10.77
N CYS A 117 3.82 -7.03 -11.42
CA CYS A 117 5.15 -7.00 -12.05
C CYS A 117 5.20 -6.02 -13.24
N ARG A 118 4.13 -5.93 -14.02
CA ARG A 118 4.03 -5.03 -15.16
C ARG A 118 3.97 -3.56 -14.73
N GLU A 119 3.23 -3.25 -13.66
CA GLU A 119 3.07 -1.89 -13.17
C GLU A 119 4.23 -1.44 -12.24
N ALA A 120 5.04 -2.37 -11.73
CA ALA A 120 6.11 -2.07 -10.78
C ALA A 120 7.06 -0.94 -11.24
N PRO A 121 7.52 -0.87 -12.49
CA PRO A 121 8.38 0.23 -12.96
C PRO A 121 7.70 1.60 -12.81
N LYS A 122 6.42 1.70 -13.15
CA LYS A 122 5.63 2.92 -13.02
C LYS A 122 5.45 3.32 -11.55
N VAL A 123 5.19 2.33 -10.69
CA VAL A 123 5.02 2.57 -9.24
C VAL A 123 6.32 3.09 -8.61
N VAL A 124 7.48 2.56 -8.98
CA VAL A 124 8.78 3.06 -8.48
C VAL A 124 9.02 4.50 -8.91
N THR A 125 8.71 4.85 -10.16
CA THR A 125 8.80 6.24 -10.66
C THR A 125 7.79 7.16 -9.96
N GLU A 126 6.58 6.67 -9.68
CA GLU A 126 5.58 7.42 -8.91
C GLU A 126 6.08 7.71 -7.49
N LEU A 127 6.61 6.70 -6.79
CA LEU A 127 7.19 6.89 -5.44
C LEU A 127 8.36 7.88 -5.44
N GLU A 128 9.21 7.85 -6.47
CA GLU A 128 10.26 8.84 -6.67
C GLU A 128 9.67 10.26 -6.79
N SER A 129 8.62 10.42 -7.59
CA SER A 129 7.95 11.71 -7.78
C SER A 129 7.29 12.23 -6.49
N PHE A 130 6.92 11.34 -5.57
CA PHE A 130 6.44 11.71 -4.25
C PHE A 130 7.56 12.16 -3.30
N GLY A 131 8.81 11.93 -3.68
CA GLY A 131 9.99 12.32 -2.93
C GLY A 131 10.71 11.17 -2.22
N LEU A 132 10.44 9.90 -2.59
CA LEU A 132 11.21 8.79 -2.05
C LEU A 132 12.68 8.88 -2.52
N PRO A 133 13.64 9.00 -1.59
CA PRO A 133 15.04 9.24 -1.94
C PRO A 133 15.76 7.94 -2.30
N PHE A 134 15.44 7.36 -3.45
CA PHE A 134 16.17 6.18 -3.94
C PHE A 134 17.66 6.46 -4.09
N SER A 135 18.48 5.49 -3.77
CA SER A 135 19.93 5.50 -4.09
C SER A 135 20.13 5.67 -5.59
N ARG A 136 21.25 6.32 -5.98
CA ARG A 136 21.52 6.65 -7.37
C ARG A 136 22.78 5.97 -7.88
N THR A 137 22.77 5.67 -9.17
CA THR A 137 23.97 5.32 -9.92
C THR A 137 24.80 6.59 -10.21
N LYS A 138 26.01 6.42 -10.71
CA LYS A 138 26.91 7.56 -11.07
C LYS A 138 26.33 8.45 -12.18
N ASP A 139 25.51 7.87 -13.05
CA ASP A 139 24.80 8.56 -14.13
C ASP A 139 23.40 9.07 -13.73
N GLY A 140 23.09 9.04 -12.42
CA GLY A 140 21.88 9.65 -11.87
C GLY A 140 20.61 8.79 -11.94
N LYS A 141 20.66 7.57 -12.47
CA LYS A 141 19.51 6.66 -12.51
C LYS A 141 19.22 6.08 -11.12
N ILE A 142 17.99 5.58 -10.90
CA ILE A 142 17.68 4.83 -9.69
C ILE A 142 18.58 3.59 -9.62
N TYR A 143 19.31 3.46 -8.52
CA TYR A 143 20.16 2.30 -8.28
C TYR A 143 19.28 1.06 -7.99
N GLN A 144 19.66 -0.05 -8.60
CA GLN A 144 19.04 -1.35 -8.40
C GLN A 144 20.09 -2.37 -7.98
N ARG A 145 19.78 -3.13 -6.95
CA ARG A 145 20.67 -4.19 -6.46
C ARG A 145 20.16 -5.58 -6.82
N ALA A 146 21.07 -6.54 -6.76
CA ALA A 146 20.72 -7.96 -6.78
C ALA A 146 19.88 -8.33 -5.56
N PHE A 147 18.94 -9.23 -5.75
CA PHE A 147 18.16 -9.80 -4.66
C PHE A 147 17.91 -11.31 -4.92
N GLY A 148 17.84 -12.12 -3.87
CA GLY A 148 17.66 -13.56 -4.00
C GLY A 148 16.38 -13.91 -4.78
N GLY A 149 16.48 -14.91 -5.64
CA GLY A 149 15.35 -15.39 -6.45
C GLY A 149 14.99 -14.50 -7.66
N GLN A 150 15.78 -13.46 -7.93
CA GLN A 150 15.59 -12.60 -9.10
C GLN A 150 16.56 -12.99 -10.21
N SER A 151 16.04 -13.36 -11.37
CA SER A 151 16.79 -13.90 -12.48
C SER A 151 16.45 -13.21 -13.81
N LEU A 152 17.37 -13.30 -14.77
CA LEU A 152 17.18 -12.90 -16.16
C LEU A 152 16.67 -14.09 -16.99
N ASP A 153 16.06 -13.80 -18.12
CA ASP A 153 15.64 -14.78 -19.13
C ASP A 153 14.97 -16.04 -18.54
N TYR A 154 13.90 -15.82 -17.73
CA TYR A 154 13.09 -16.91 -17.14
C TYR A 154 13.95 -17.93 -16.35
N GLY A 155 14.92 -17.44 -15.60
CA GLY A 155 15.81 -18.27 -14.78
C GLY A 155 17.06 -18.81 -15.49
N LYS A 156 17.28 -18.48 -16.74
CA LYS A 156 18.42 -18.96 -17.56
C LYS A 156 19.57 -17.96 -17.64
N GLY A 157 19.28 -16.67 -17.52
CA GLY A 157 20.22 -15.57 -17.76
C GLY A 157 21.05 -15.12 -16.54
N GLY A 158 21.01 -15.82 -15.42
CA GLY A 158 21.73 -15.44 -14.20
C GLY A 158 20.98 -14.42 -13.33
N GLN A 159 21.71 -13.71 -12.47
CA GLN A 159 21.16 -12.79 -11.47
C GLN A 159 20.65 -11.50 -12.10
N ALA A 160 19.39 -11.13 -11.81
CA ALA A 160 18.82 -9.83 -12.16
C ALA A 160 19.09 -8.78 -11.08
N TYR A 161 19.33 -7.54 -11.51
CA TYR A 161 19.53 -6.37 -10.66
C TYR A 161 18.30 -5.45 -10.79
N ARG A 162 17.16 -5.85 -10.21
CA ARG A 162 15.88 -5.12 -10.34
C ARG A 162 15.36 -4.51 -9.05
N THR A 163 16.06 -4.66 -7.94
CA THR A 163 15.58 -4.18 -6.65
C THR A 163 15.97 -2.73 -6.42
N ALA A 164 15.05 -1.81 -6.70
CA ALA A 164 15.22 -0.38 -6.41
C ALA A 164 15.25 -0.16 -4.90
N CYS A 165 16.23 0.57 -4.38
CA CYS A 165 16.40 0.72 -2.94
C CYS A 165 16.86 2.13 -2.51
N ALA A 166 16.56 2.47 -1.27
CA ALA A 166 17.12 3.60 -0.53
C ALA A 166 18.03 3.05 0.58
N ALA A 167 19.27 2.70 0.22
CA ALA A 167 20.21 1.98 1.08
C ALA A 167 19.54 0.74 1.73
N ASP A 168 19.61 0.58 3.03
CA ASP A 168 18.97 -0.50 3.82
C ASP A 168 17.69 -0.04 4.54
N ARG A 169 17.11 1.09 4.13
CA ARG A 169 15.97 1.73 4.76
C ARG A 169 14.81 2.01 3.79
N THR A 170 14.68 1.22 2.75
CA THR A 170 13.70 1.47 1.67
C THR A 170 12.27 1.54 2.19
N GLY A 171 11.86 0.62 3.07
CA GLY A 171 10.53 0.61 3.66
C GLY A 171 10.27 1.80 4.59
N HIS A 172 11.26 2.17 5.41
CA HIS A 172 11.21 3.38 6.22
C HIS A 172 11.02 4.64 5.36
N ALA A 173 11.84 4.79 4.32
CA ALA A 173 11.75 5.92 3.40
C ALA A 173 10.40 5.96 2.68
N MET A 174 9.91 4.81 2.19
CA MET A 174 8.62 4.70 1.51
C MET A 174 7.46 5.09 2.42
N LEU A 175 7.43 4.56 3.64
CA LEU A 175 6.35 4.82 4.58
C LEU A 175 6.29 6.30 4.99
N HIS A 176 7.44 6.91 5.29
CA HIS A 176 7.53 8.33 5.60
C HIS A 176 7.15 9.23 4.42
N THR A 177 7.57 8.86 3.22
CA THR A 177 7.20 9.57 1.98
C THR A 177 5.69 9.52 1.76
N LEU A 178 5.07 8.35 1.84
CA LEU A 178 3.63 8.18 1.65
C LEU A 178 2.82 8.90 2.73
N TYR A 179 3.23 8.79 4.00
CA TYR A 179 2.56 9.49 5.09
C TYR A 179 2.69 11.02 4.93
N GLY A 180 3.89 11.54 4.72
CA GLY A 180 4.11 12.96 4.49
C GLY A 180 3.36 13.50 3.25
N LYS A 181 3.23 12.68 2.20
CA LYS A 181 2.45 13.04 1.02
C LYS A 181 0.94 13.01 1.32
N SER A 182 0.45 12.02 2.06
CA SER A 182 -0.97 11.91 2.41
C SER A 182 -1.47 13.08 3.28
N LEU A 183 -0.60 13.65 4.12
CA LEU A 183 -0.92 14.82 4.93
C LEU A 183 -1.16 16.12 4.11
N LYS A 184 -0.85 16.13 2.82
CA LYS A 184 -1.15 17.24 1.92
C LYS A 184 -2.59 17.24 1.41
N TYR A 185 -3.30 16.17 1.63
CA TYR A 185 -4.69 15.99 1.23
C TYR A 185 -5.59 16.00 2.48
N ASP A 186 -6.83 16.40 2.29
CA ASP A 186 -7.82 16.49 3.35
C ASP A 186 -8.41 15.10 3.65
N ALA A 187 -7.70 14.34 4.47
CA ALA A 187 -8.11 13.01 4.95
C ALA A 187 -7.99 12.95 6.47
N ASP A 188 -9.00 12.40 7.13
CA ASP A 188 -9.01 12.23 8.58
C ASP A 188 -8.27 10.96 9.00
N PHE A 189 -7.34 11.10 9.93
CA PHE A 189 -6.58 9.98 10.50
C PHE A 189 -7.05 9.66 11.92
N PHE A 190 -7.65 8.49 12.09
CA PHE A 190 -7.98 7.91 13.39
C PHE A 190 -6.84 7.00 13.84
N ILE A 191 -5.91 7.58 14.61
CA ILE A 191 -4.69 6.92 15.07
C ILE A 191 -4.94 6.29 16.43
N GLU A 192 -4.45 5.05 16.63
CA GLU A 192 -4.68 4.21 17.83
C GLU A 192 -6.16 3.82 18.00
N TYR A 193 -6.87 3.71 16.88
CA TYR A 193 -8.22 3.17 16.80
C TYR A 193 -8.20 1.74 16.29
N PHE A 194 -9.06 0.91 16.85
CA PHE A 194 -9.17 -0.48 16.47
C PHE A 194 -10.51 -0.74 15.79
N ALA A 195 -10.49 -1.26 14.55
CA ALA A 195 -11.69 -1.69 13.86
C ALA A 195 -12.20 -2.99 14.51
N LEU A 196 -13.37 -2.93 15.13
CA LEU A 196 -13.96 -4.06 15.87
C LEU A 196 -14.78 -4.95 14.94
N GLU A 197 -15.62 -4.37 14.11
CA GLU A 197 -16.60 -5.10 13.31
C GLU A 197 -16.97 -4.31 12.05
N LEU A 198 -17.31 -5.00 10.98
CA LEU A 198 -17.98 -4.48 9.80
C LEU A 198 -19.45 -4.91 9.85
N LEU A 199 -20.36 -3.95 9.71
CA LEU A 199 -21.79 -4.14 9.82
C LEU A 199 -22.49 -4.11 8.45
#